data_4c73d55a987969339d5251a3b84d62db
#
_entry.id   4c73d55a987969339d5251a3b84d62db
#
_cell.length_a   1.000
_cell.length_b   1.000
_cell.length_c   1.000
_cell.angle_alpha   90.00
_cell.angle_beta   90.00
_cell.angle_gamma   90.00
#
_symmetry.space_group_name_H-M   'P 1'
#
loop_
_entity.id
_entity.type
_entity.pdbx_description
1 polymer ?
#
loop_
_entity_poly.entity_id
_entity_poly.type
_entity_poly.pdbx_seq_one_letter_code
_entity_poly.pdbx_strand_id
1 'polypeptide(L)'
;QDPWVKEVLRLKSFDYLLGNEEKSRSQDITIITIDEAAIEKYGQWPWPRDVLADKIVELRQAETGIIVMPILFSESDRFGGDIEFCDKLSYGTVIAQTGTVQKRTSNPVPRGVAKIGDPLAFLYEWPGMVGPLPELADCTNGVGVINTAPEVDGVTRRVPLLMKIGDEVYPNMAIETI
;
A
#
# COMPACT_ATOMS: atom_id res chain seq x y z
N GLN A 1 19.15 27.29 -19.85
CA GLN A 1 19.41 26.64 -18.52
C GLN A 1 18.67 25.32 -18.52
N ASP A 2 19.36 24.23 -18.20
CA ASP A 2 18.80 22.89 -18.18
C ASP A 2 17.73 22.78 -17.08
N PRO A 3 16.47 22.50 -17.41
CA PRO A 3 15.40 22.35 -16.41
C PRO A 3 15.69 21.25 -15.38
N TRP A 4 16.42 20.20 -15.80
CA TRP A 4 16.82 19.10 -14.96
C TRP A 4 17.74 19.52 -13.81
N VAL A 5 18.77 20.34 -14.10
CA VAL A 5 19.71 20.82 -13.08
C VAL A 5 19.01 21.66 -12.01
N LYS A 6 18.09 22.53 -12.42
CA LYS A 6 17.28 23.34 -11.48
C LYS A 6 16.44 22.44 -10.57
N GLU A 7 15.81 21.43 -11.14
CA GLU A 7 14.96 20.52 -10.38
C GLU A 7 15.78 19.71 -9.37
N VAL A 8 16.93 19.18 -9.77
CA VAL A 8 17.82 18.45 -8.84
C VAL A 8 18.30 19.36 -7.71
N LEU A 9 18.67 20.61 -8.00
CA LEU A 9 19.08 21.56 -6.95
C LEU A 9 17.92 21.88 -5.99
N ARG A 10 16.72 22.05 -6.50
CA ARG A 10 15.52 22.25 -5.70
C ARG A 10 15.25 21.06 -4.76
N LEU A 11 15.37 19.84 -5.27
CA LEU A 11 15.16 18.62 -4.51
C LEU A 11 16.25 18.46 -3.41
N LYS A 12 17.50 18.71 -3.72
CA LYS A 12 18.60 18.67 -2.73
C LYS A 12 18.45 19.74 -1.64
N SER A 13 17.98 20.93 -2.00
CA SER A 13 17.68 21.98 -1.03
C SER A 13 16.54 21.56 -0.11
N PHE A 14 15.51 20.90 -0.64
CA PHE A 14 14.41 20.35 0.14
C PHE A 14 14.91 19.29 1.12
N ASP A 15 15.74 18.34 0.68
CA ASP A 15 16.34 17.30 1.54
C ASP A 15 17.14 17.91 2.68
N TYR A 16 17.93 18.96 2.40
CA TYR A 16 18.72 19.64 3.41
C TYR A 16 17.85 20.30 4.47
N LEU A 17 16.78 20.98 4.05
CA LEU A 17 15.84 21.62 4.98
C LEU A 17 15.11 20.57 5.83
N LEU A 18 14.59 19.52 5.20
CA LEU A 18 13.89 18.43 5.89
C LEU A 18 14.80 17.66 6.86
N GLY A 19 16.09 17.51 6.52
CA GLY A 19 17.07 16.85 7.38
C GLY A 19 17.38 17.61 8.66
N ASN A 20 17.12 18.93 8.67
CA ASN A 20 17.33 19.80 9.84
C ASN A 20 16.08 19.96 10.73
N GLU A 21 14.93 19.40 10.31
CA GLU A 21 13.73 19.40 11.15
C GLU A 21 13.84 18.38 12.29
N GLU A 22 13.27 18.73 13.44
CA GLU A 22 13.16 17.81 14.58
C GLU A 22 12.28 16.61 14.19
N LYS A 23 12.85 15.41 14.28
CA LYS A 23 12.14 14.17 13.98
C LYS A 23 11.28 13.77 15.18
N SER A 24 9.97 13.92 15.06
CA SER A 24 9.02 13.32 16.00
C SER A 24 8.64 11.90 15.54
N ARG A 25 8.50 10.98 16.47
CA ARG A 25 7.96 9.63 16.22
C ARG A 25 6.54 9.57 16.76
N SER A 26 5.59 9.16 15.93
CA SER A 26 4.28 8.80 16.43
C SER A 26 4.39 7.57 17.33
N GLN A 27 3.67 7.57 18.44
CA GLN A 27 3.54 6.41 19.32
C GLN A 27 2.35 5.51 18.92
N ASP A 28 1.51 6.00 18.03
CA ASP A 28 0.29 5.31 17.58
C ASP A 28 0.55 4.32 16.44
N ILE A 29 1.77 4.36 15.84
CA ILE A 29 2.13 3.53 14.69
C ILE A 29 3.31 2.63 15.06
N THR A 30 3.09 1.32 14.95
CA THR A 30 4.13 0.30 15.09
C THR A 30 4.42 -0.33 13.74
N ILE A 31 5.69 -0.35 13.33
CA ILE A 31 6.14 -1.02 12.11
C ILE A 31 6.65 -2.40 12.48
N ILE A 32 6.05 -3.43 11.88
CA ILE A 32 6.44 -4.83 12.05
C ILE A 32 7.15 -5.26 10.76
N THR A 33 8.38 -5.72 10.90
CA THR A 33 9.20 -6.16 9.76
C THR A 33 9.26 -7.68 9.67
N ILE A 34 9.21 -8.20 8.44
CA ILE A 34 9.55 -9.58 8.14
C ILE A 34 11.06 -9.59 7.83
N ASP A 35 11.84 -9.86 8.85
CA ASP A 35 13.30 -9.87 8.81
C ASP A 35 13.89 -11.30 8.74
N GLU A 36 15.22 -11.40 8.76
CA GLU A 36 15.93 -12.68 8.71
C GLU A 36 15.54 -13.60 9.87
N ALA A 37 15.32 -13.06 11.08
CA ALA A 37 14.92 -13.85 12.24
C ALA A 37 13.50 -14.41 12.06
N ALA A 38 12.60 -13.64 11.45
CA ALA A 38 11.27 -14.10 11.11
C ALA A 38 11.32 -15.20 10.03
N ILE A 39 12.19 -15.05 9.02
CA ILE A 39 12.38 -16.05 7.96
C ILE A 39 12.98 -17.34 8.53
N GLU A 40 13.93 -17.23 9.44
CA GLU A 40 14.52 -18.41 10.12
C GLU A 40 13.46 -19.19 10.94
N LYS A 41 12.54 -18.46 11.59
CA LYS A 41 11.52 -19.06 12.47
C LYS A 41 10.33 -19.64 11.69
N TYR A 42 9.85 -18.94 10.67
CA TYR A 42 8.59 -19.30 9.97
C TYR A 42 8.82 -19.85 8.56
N GLY A 43 10.06 -19.93 8.11
CA GLY A 43 10.42 -20.38 6.76
C GLY A 43 10.48 -19.24 5.76
N GLN A 44 10.82 -19.60 4.53
CA GLN A 44 11.04 -18.64 3.46
C GLN A 44 9.75 -17.94 3.03
N TRP A 45 9.85 -16.62 2.82
CA TRP A 45 8.78 -15.82 2.23
C TRP A 45 8.57 -16.18 0.74
N PRO A 46 7.32 -16.15 0.22
CA PRO A 46 6.06 -15.79 0.91
C PRO A 46 5.51 -16.91 1.79
N TRP A 47 5.06 -16.53 2.99
CA TRP A 47 4.46 -17.48 3.91
C TRP A 47 3.05 -17.92 3.48
N PRO A 48 2.62 -19.16 3.85
CA PRO A 48 1.24 -19.59 3.73
C PRO A 48 0.26 -18.64 4.41
N ARG A 49 -1.00 -18.62 3.95
CA ARG A 49 -2.03 -17.73 4.49
C ARG A 49 -2.39 -18.02 5.95
N ASP A 50 -2.32 -19.27 6.38
CA ASP A 50 -2.53 -19.68 7.77
C ASP A 50 -1.52 -19.03 8.73
N VAL A 51 -0.25 -18.99 8.36
CA VAL A 51 0.80 -18.29 9.14
C VAL A 51 0.50 -16.79 9.26
N LEU A 52 0.05 -16.15 8.18
CA LEU A 52 -0.33 -14.75 8.22
C LEU A 52 -1.61 -14.53 9.04
N ALA A 53 -2.57 -15.43 8.96
CA ALA A 53 -3.79 -15.42 9.78
C ALA A 53 -3.47 -15.46 11.27
N ASP A 54 -2.55 -16.35 11.68
CA ASP A 54 -2.08 -16.44 13.07
C ASP A 54 -1.45 -15.11 13.55
N LYS A 55 -0.67 -14.45 12.68
CA LYS A 55 -0.07 -13.15 13.03
C LYS A 55 -1.13 -12.06 13.20
N ILE A 56 -2.19 -12.06 12.40
CA ILE A 56 -3.32 -11.14 12.60
C ILE A 56 -3.97 -11.40 13.97
N VAL A 57 -4.17 -12.65 14.34
CA VAL A 57 -4.74 -13.01 15.65
C VAL A 57 -3.84 -12.55 16.80
N GLU A 58 -2.53 -12.79 16.72
CA GLU A 58 -1.56 -12.31 17.72
C GLU A 58 -1.60 -10.77 17.87
N LEU A 59 -1.66 -10.03 16.75
CA LEU A 59 -1.77 -8.58 16.76
C LEU A 59 -3.08 -8.10 17.39
N ARG A 60 -4.19 -8.79 17.11
CA ARG A 60 -5.49 -8.47 17.74
C ARG A 60 -5.48 -8.69 19.24
N GLN A 61 -4.82 -9.76 19.71
CA GLN A 61 -4.63 -10.01 21.14
C GLN A 61 -3.78 -8.94 21.83
N ALA A 62 -2.90 -8.27 21.07
CA ALA A 62 -2.15 -7.10 21.52
C ALA A 62 -2.92 -5.78 21.37
N GLU A 63 -4.24 -5.82 21.21
CA GLU A 63 -5.14 -4.66 21.13
C GLU A 63 -4.85 -3.71 19.94
N THR A 64 -4.30 -4.23 18.83
CA THR A 64 -4.07 -3.43 17.63
C THR A 64 -5.39 -3.01 17.00
N GLY A 65 -5.58 -1.71 16.76
CA GLY A 65 -6.77 -1.16 16.14
C GLY A 65 -6.86 -1.50 14.64
N ILE A 66 -5.91 -1.01 13.86
CA ILE A 66 -5.86 -1.22 12.40
C ILE A 66 -4.56 -1.94 12.03
N ILE A 67 -4.68 -2.95 11.18
CA ILE A 67 -3.54 -3.71 10.63
C ILE A 67 -3.42 -3.37 9.15
N VAL A 68 -2.30 -2.78 8.75
CA VAL A 68 -2.01 -2.42 7.36
C VAL A 68 -0.99 -3.40 6.80
N MET A 69 -1.37 -4.15 5.78
CA MET A 69 -0.54 -5.16 5.15
C MET A 69 -0.19 -4.73 3.72
N PRO A 70 0.99 -4.11 3.47
CA PRO A 70 1.42 -3.73 2.13
C PRO A 70 1.89 -4.96 1.33
N ILE A 71 1.06 -6.00 1.32
CA ILE A 71 1.29 -7.28 0.67
C ILE A 71 0.22 -7.48 -0.38
N LEU A 72 0.64 -7.84 -1.58
CA LEU A 72 -0.26 -8.10 -2.71
C LEU A 72 -0.71 -9.57 -2.68
N PHE A 73 -2.01 -9.77 -2.53
CA PHE A 73 -2.64 -11.09 -2.52
C PHE A 73 -3.42 -11.35 -3.82
N SER A 74 -2.73 -11.28 -4.96
CA SER A 74 -3.32 -11.40 -6.30
C SER A 74 -3.52 -12.82 -6.80
N GLU A 75 -2.96 -13.81 -6.10
CA GLU A 75 -3.01 -15.21 -6.46
C GLU A 75 -3.46 -16.04 -5.24
N SER A 76 -4.16 -17.15 -5.53
CA SER A 76 -4.61 -18.07 -4.48
C SER A 76 -3.43 -18.69 -3.73
N ASP A 77 -3.64 -18.95 -2.45
CA ASP A 77 -2.64 -19.64 -1.64
C ASP A 77 -2.46 -21.07 -2.15
N ARG A 78 -1.21 -21.42 -2.44
CA ARG A 78 -0.84 -22.77 -2.88
C ARG A 78 -1.15 -23.87 -1.85
N PHE A 79 -1.37 -23.49 -0.61
CA PHE A 79 -1.71 -24.41 0.50
C PHE A 79 -3.21 -24.38 0.85
N GLY A 80 -4.00 -23.52 0.18
CA GLY A 80 -5.46 -23.46 0.33
C GLY A 80 -5.96 -22.68 1.54
N GLY A 81 -5.13 -21.82 2.14
CA GLY A 81 -5.45 -21.07 3.36
C GLY A 81 -6.27 -19.80 3.15
N ASP A 82 -6.72 -19.47 1.93
CA ASP A 82 -7.39 -18.19 1.62
C ASP A 82 -8.69 -18.00 2.42
N ILE A 83 -9.47 -19.07 2.66
CA ILE A 83 -10.75 -18.99 3.39
C ILE A 83 -10.49 -18.64 4.86
N GLU A 84 -9.55 -19.33 5.51
CA GLU A 84 -9.20 -19.07 6.90
C GLU A 84 -8.59 -17.67 7.06
N PHE A 85 -7.77 -17.26 6.13
CA PHE A 85 -7.18 -15.92 6.10
C PHE A 85 -8.25 -14.85 5.95
N CYS A 86 -9.24 -15.04 5.08
CA CYS A 86 -10.40 -14.17 4.91
C CYS A 86 -11.13 -13.93 6.24
N ASP A 87 -11.39 -14.98 7.02
CA ASP A 87 -12.02 -14.86 8.33
C ASP A 87 -11.24 -13.97 9.31
N LYS A 88 -9.92 -13.90 9.18
CA LYS A 88 -9.06 -13.07 10.05
C LYS A 88 -8.86 -11.66 9.51
N LEU A 89 -9.06 -11.43 8.19
CA LEU A 89 -8.97 -10.09 7.62
C LEU A 89 -10.10 -9.16 8.05
N SER A 90 -11.25 -9.71 8.46
CA SER A 90 -12.39 -8.93 8.93
C SER A 90 -12.03 -8.06 10.15
N TYR A 91 -12.56 -6.81 10.21
CA TYR A 91 -12.33 -5.82 11.26
C TYR A 91 -10.96 -5.13 11.29
N GLY A 92 -10.84 -4.01 10.59
CA GLY A 92 -9.71 -3.09 10.68
C GLY A 92 -8.44 -3.60 9.99
N THR A 93 -8.57 -4.35 8.91
CA THR A 93 -7.43 -4.74 8.07
C THR A 93 -7.49 -4.04 6.73
N VAL A 94 -6.35 -3.54 6.27
CA VAL A 94 -6.18 -2.92 4.94
C VAL A 94 -5.10 -3.69 4.20
N ILE A 95 -5.42 -4.16 2.98
CA ILE A 95 -4.50 -4.90 2.11
C ILE A 95 -4.12 -4.10 0.88
N ALA A 96 -3.14 -4.59 0.13
CA ALA A 96 -2.55 -3.85 -0.99
C ALA A 96 -3.19 -4.16 -2.35
N GLN A 97 -3.20 -3.13 -3.20
CA GLN A 97 -3.26 -3.24 -4.65
C GLN A 97 -2.12 -2.41 -5.28
N THR A 98 -1.76 -2.68 -6.52
CA THR A 98 -0.61 -2.03 -7.17
C THR A 98 -0.93 -1.61 -8.60
N GLY A 99 -0.63 -0.36 -8.93
CA GLY A 99 -0.60 0.11 -10.32
C GLY A 99 0.54 -0.55 -11.09
N THR A 100 0.32 -0.83 -12.36
CA THR A 100 1.32 -1.45 -13.24
C THR A 100 1.51 -0.63 -14.49
N VAL A 101 2.74 -0.63 -15.02
CA VAL A 101 3.08 0.00 -16.31
C VAL A 101 2.54 -0.79 -17.50
N GLN A 102 2.13 -2.03 -17.30
CA GLN A 102 1.46 -2.83 -18.31
C GLN A 102 -0.02 -2.45 -18.39
N LYS A 103 -0.58 -2.40 -19.61
CA LYS A 103 -2.03 -2.21 -19.82
C LYS A 103 -2.81 -3.49 -19.45
N ARG A 104 -2.62 -3.95 -18.22
CA ARG A 104 -3.29 -5.12 -17.66
C ARG A 104 -3.95 -4.73 -16.34
N THR A 105 -5.24 -4.98 -16.27
CA THR A 105 -6.01 -4.77 -15.04
C THR A 105 -6.59 -6.10 -14.59
N SER A 106 -6.36 -6.47 -13.34
CA SER A 106 -6.85 -7.69 -12.71
C SER A 106 -7.36 -7.36 -11.33
N ASN A 107 -8.63 -7.64 -11.08
CA ASN A 107 -9.31 -7.47 -9.79
C ASN A 107 -9.08 -6.08 -9.13
N PRO A 108 -9.24 -4.97 -9.87
CA PRO A 108 -9.05 -3.65 -9.30
C PRO A 108 -10.18 -3.35 -8.32
N VAL A 109 -9.84 -2.68 -7.22
CA VAL A 109 -10.81 -2.25 -6.21
C VAL A 109 -10.84 -0.72 -6.17
N PRO A 110 -11.68 -0.07 -7.02
CA PRO A 110 -11.82 1.38 -7.03
C PRO A 110 -12.65 1.85 -5.85
N ARG A 111 -12.47 3.11 -5.45
CA ARG A 111 -13.35 3.78 -4.50
C ARG A 111 -14.15 4.86 -5.19
N GLY A 112 -15.46 4.84 -4.96
CA GLY A 112 -16.33 5.94 -5.34
C GLY A 112 -15.99 7.17 -4.51
N VAL A 113 -15.52 8.23 -5.16
CA VAL A 113 -15.26 9.53 -4.52
C VAL A 113 -16.19 10.58 -5.09
N ALA A 114 -16.73 11.44 -4.21
CA ALA A 114 -17.47 12.62 -4.64
C ALA A 114 -16.49 13.60 -5.30
N LYS A 115 -16.79 14.03 -6.53
CA LYS A 115 -15.93 14.91 -7.32
C LYS A 115 -16.56 16.30 -7.43
N ILE A 116 -15.77 17.33 -7.18
CA ILE A 116 -16.14 18.73 -7.45
C ILE A 116 -15.17 19.26 -8.50
N GLY A 117 -15.67 19.71 -9.65
CA GLY A 117 -14.87 20.11 -10.81
C GLY A 117 -14.27 18.93 -11.56
N ASP A 118 -13.07 19.07 -12.11
CA ASP A 118 -12.32 18.02 -12.80
C ASP A 118 -11.01 17.71 -12.08
N PRO A 119 -11.05 16.97 -10.94
CA PRO A 119 -9.85 16.62 -10.21
C PRO A 119 -9.02 15.53 -10.91
N LEU A 120 -9.62 14.76 -11.84
CA LEU A 120 -8.95 13.63 -12.49
C LEU A 120 -7.79 14.07 -13.38
N ALA A 121 -7.84 15.28 -13.91
CA ALA A 121 -6.76 15.84 -14.75
C ALA A 121 -5.42 15.96 -14.01
N PHE A 122 -5.44 16.03 -12.68
CA PHE A 122 -4.27 16.24 -11.83
C PHE A 122 -3.78 14.97 -11.12
N LEU A 123 -4.54 13.86 -11.23
CA LEU A 123 -4.16 12.60 -10.61
C LEU A 123 -3.12 11.85 -11.44
N TYR A 124 -2.22 11.17 -10.73
CA TYR A 124 -1.30 10.25 -11.38
C TYR A 124 -2.07 9.09 -12.01
N GLU A 125 -1.82 8.83 -13.29
CA GLU A 125 -2.50 7.78 -14.06
C GLU A 125 -1.58 6.58 -14.27
N TRP A 126 -2.08 5.40 -13.90
CA TRP A 126 -1.43 4.14 -14.21
C TRP A 126 -2.10 3.47 -15.41
N PRO A 127 -1.31 2.80 -16.29
CA PRO A 127 -1.87 2.04 -17.43
C PRO A 127 -2.72 0.83 -17.04
N GLY A 128 -2.47 0.26 -15.86
CA GLY A 128 -3.21 -0.90 -15.35
C GLY A 128 -3.11 -1.03 -13.84
N MET A 129 -3.85 -1.98 -13.26
CA MET A 129 -3.90 -2.28 -11.83
C MET A 129 -3.92 -3.78 -11.60
N VAL A 130 -3.24 -4.21 -10.55
CA VAL A 130 -3.35 -5.56 -10.01
C VAL A 130 -3.87 -5.44 -8.58
N GLY A 131 -5.08 -5.93 -8.36
CA GLY A 131 -5.73 -6.01 -7.06
C GLY A 131 -5.57 -7.38 -6.42
N PRO A 132 -6.05 -7.52 -5.18
CA PRO A 132 -6.11 -8.80 -4.49
C PRO A 132 -7.16 -9.74 -5.13
N LEU A 133 -7.19 -10.97 -4.68
CA LEU A 133 -8.30 -11.87 -4.99
C LEU A 133 -9.62 -11.24 -4.54
N PRO A 134 -10.71 -11.35 -5.34
CA PRO A 134 -12.01 -10.77 -4.99
C PRO A 134 -12.48 -11.24 -3.61
N GLU A 135 -12.31 -12.52 -3.30
CA GLU A 135 -12.70 -13.11 -2.03
C GLU A 135 -11.99 -12.45 -0.85
N LEU A 136 -10.72 -12.09 -0.99
CA LEU A 136 -9.96 -11.40 0.05
C LEU A 136 -10.29 -9.90 0.11
N ALA A 137 -10.59 -9.29 -1.03
CA ALA A 137 -11.05 -7.90 -1.07
C ALA A 137 -12.37 -7.70 -0.33
N ASP A 138 -13.29 -8.67 -0.44
CA ASP A 138 -14.61 -8.65 0.22
C ASP A 138 -14.49 -8.86 1.74
N CYS A 139 -13.42 -9.50 2.21
CA CYS A 139 -13.19 -9.78 3.63
C CYS A 139 -12.45 -8.68 4.38
N THR A 140 -11.84 -7.73 3.67
CA THR A 140 -11.03 -6.66 4.26
C THR A 140 -11.80 -5.35 4.38
N ASN A 141 -11.38 -4.48 5.29
CA ASN A 141 -11.98 -3.15 5.45
C ASN A 141 -11.55 -2.16 4.37
N GLY A 142 -10.39 -2.36 3.77
CA GLY A 142 -9.89 -1.47 2.74
C GLY A 142 -8.85 -2.12 1.83
N VAL A 143 -8.76 -1.59 0.61
CA VAL A 143 -7.75 -2.00 -0.38
C VAL A 143 -7.08 -0.75 -0.91
N GLY A 144 -5.82 -0.52 -0.54
CA GLY A 144 -5.09 0.69 -0.88
C GLY A 144 -3.93 0.48 -1.84
N VAL A 145 -3.64 1.50 -2.64
CA VAL A 145 -2.51 1.45 -3.59
C VAL A 145 -1.19 1.68 -2.87
N ILE A 146 -0.18 0.85 -3.17
CA ILE A 146 1.15 0.93 -2.56
C ILE A 146 2.20 1.63 -3.43
N ASN A 147 1.83 2.05 -4.64
CA ASN A 147 2.77 2.68 -5.56
C ASN A 147 3.22 4.05 -5.09
N THR A 148 4.49 4.32 -5.37
CA THR A 148 5.08 5.65 -5.29
C THR A 148 5.68 6.02 -6.64
N ALA A 149 5.80 7.31 -6.91
CA ALA A 149 6.49 7.81 -8.09
C ALA A 149 7.81 8.48 -7.63
N PRO A 150 8.97 7.90 -7.96
CA PRO A 150 10.23 8.53 -7.67
C PRO A 150 10.38 9.82 -8.49
N GLU A 151 11.08 10.80 -7.92
CA GLU A 151 11.40 12.03 -8.60
C GLU A 151 12.57 11.83 -9.58
N VAL A 152 12.97 12.88 -10.29
CA VAL A 152 13.98 12.81 -11.36
C VAL A 152 15.36 12.32 -10.91
N ASP A 153 15.64 12.37 -9.61
CA ASP A 153 16.87 11.85 -8.99
C ASP A 153 16.72 10.44 -8.39
N GLY A 154 15.58 9.78 -8.64
CA GLY A 154 15.29 8.43 -8.16
C GLY A 154 14.85 8.34 -6.69
N VAL A 155 14.73 9.47 -5.99
CA VAL A 155 14.30 9.49 -4.58
C VAL A 155 12.81 9.77 -4.48
N THR A 156 12.09 8.99 -3.70
CA THR A 156 10.67 9.23 -3.41
C THR A 156 10.53 10.18 -2.22
N ARG A 157 9.95 11.36 -2.44
CA ARG A 157 9.68 12.36 -1.39
C ARG A 157 8.21 12.64 -1.20
N ARG A 158 7.41 12.26 -2.17
CA ARG A 158 5.95 12.45 -2.18
C ARG A 158 5.26 11.17 -2.55
N VAL A 159 4.18 10.89 -1.86
CA VAL A 159 3.32 9.74 -2.14
C VAL A 159 1.97 10.29 -2.57
N PRO A 160 1.48 9.94 -3.77
CA PRO A 160 0.15 10.33 -4.21
C PRO A 160 -0.91 9.75 -3.26
N LEU A 161 -1.82 10.58 -2.78
CA LEU A 161 -2.93 10.12 -1.93
C LEU A 161 -4.00 9.40 -2.75
N LEU A 162 -4.20 9.85 -3.98
CA LEU A 162 -5.15 9.27 -4.94
C LEU A 162 -4.45 9.05 -6.28
N MET A 163 -4.82 7.99 -6.96
CA MET A 163 -4.37 7.64 -8.30
C MET A 163 -5.57 7.30 -9.17
N LYS A 164 -5.39 7.28 -10.48
CA LYS A 164 -6.47 6.90 -11.41
C LYS A 164 -6.03 5.85 -12.42
N ILE A 165 -7.02 5.11 -12.92
CA ILE A 165 -6.94 4.31 -14.13
C ILE A 165 -8.19 4.59 -14.92
N GLY A 166 -8.05 5.22 -16.08
CA GLY A 166 -9.20 5.77 -16.80
C GLY A 166 -9.98 6.75 -15.93
N ASP A 167 -11.26 6.51 -15.74
CA ASP A 167 -12.15 7.35 -14.93
C ASP A 167 -12.30 6.90 -13.46
N GLU A 168 -11.71 5.77 -13.11
CA GLU A 168 -11.77 5.21 -11.77
C GLU A 168 -10.65 5.72 -10.87
N VAL A 169 -10.98 5.98 -9.59
CA VAL A 169 -10.06 6.51 -8.59
C VAL A 169 -9.71 5.44 -7.56
N TYR A 170 -8.44 5.41 -7.22
CA TYR A 170 -7.86 4.45 -6.29
C TYR A 170 -7.11 5.20 -5.19
N PRO A 171 -7.54 5.08 -3.93
CA PRO A 171 -6.85 5.68 -2.80
C PRO A 171 -5.52 4.96 -2.51
N ASN A 172 -4.58 5.74 -2.00
CA ASN A 172 -3.37 5.18 -1.41
C ASN A 172 -3.72 4.46 -0.10
N MET A 173 -2.88 3.51 0.27
CA MET A 173 -3.06 2.70 1.47
C MET A 173 -3.22 3.53 2.76
N ALA A 174 -2.52 4.68 2.87
CA ALA A 174 -2.66 5.56 4.02
C ALA A 174 -4.05 6.23 4.11
N ILE A 175 -4.71 6.49 2.97
CA ILE A 175 -6.07 7.03 2.95
C ILE A 175 -7.10 5.97 3.34
N GLU A 176 -6.88 4.72 2.95
CA GLU A 176 -7.76 3.60 3.33
C GLU A 176 -7.70 3.27 4.85
N THR A 177 -6.70 3.80 5.56
CA THR A 177 -6.51 3.58 7.01
C THR A 177 -7.21 4.61 7.89
N ILE A 178 -7.68 5.71 7.29
CA ILE A 178 -8.34 6.83 8.00
C ILE A 178 -9.86 6.67 7.91
#